data_b8822e05b9c0299af47dcf8a3923a24f
#
_entry.id   b8822e05b9c0299af47dcf8a3923a24f
#
_cell.length_a   1.000
_cell.length_b   1.000
_cell.length_c   1.000
_cell.angle_alpha   90.00
_cell.angle_beta   90.00
_cell.angle_gamma   90.00
#
_symmetry.space_group_name_H-M   'P 1'
#
loop_
_entity.id
_entity.type
_entity.pdbx_description
1 polymer ?
#
loop_
_entity_poly.entity_id
_entity_poly.type
_entity_poly.pdbx_seq_one_letter_code
_entity_poly.pdbx_strand_id
1 'polypeptide(L)'
;MTNGPVIERALAESFRAVMKKIMLTLLLAVSLLLTACGAQSGGEEAPWQTAYRQTGEYLLSQDAPTAGSVGGDWAVVGLHAAGLLSRETAAVYYESAAAYAAQADGNRLDPNKSTENARTILGVTAAGHSAADVDGVDLTAGLGDMEYLHRQGLNGPIWALIALDSGAYPDPAPAEGAEPVTRAALVSEVLSSRCADGGWTLLGDTLDVDITAMALTALAPYTEDDAVRTAVDAALQLLSDSQLPTGGFASWGTENCESAAQVLVALTSLGIDPLTDSRFLKDGATVLDALAAFALEGGGFRHIAEQTAPDDTATEQGFYALAAYDRFTKGQSRLFDMTAAAQDAYQTDPVPAGKPQPVEPEDAQVDENTSYTCTVSISCAALLDNMDKLAQNKRPLVPADGVLLPETQVTFSAGESAFDVLRRVCRDNKLHMESSFTPLYNSAYIEGIGNLYEFDAGSLSGWMYAVNDWFPNYGCYRYQLQNGDVVRWVYTCDLGQDVGGAITD
;
A
#
# COMPACT_ATOMS: atom_id res chain seq x y z
N MET A 1 3.96 45.95 -15.11
CA MET A 1 4.50 44.75 -15.77
C MET A 1 5.00 43.85 -14.64
N THR A 2 4.28 42.83 -14.35
CA THR A 2 4.44 42.01 -13.14
C THR A 2 5.25 40.75 -13.46
N ASN A 3 6.48 40.66 -12.93
CA ASN A 3 7.39 39.51 -13.04
C ASN A 3 7.06 38.36 -12.03
N GLY A 4 5.85 38.34 -11.49
CA GLY A 4 5.46 37.37 -10.45
C GLY A 4 5.55 35.90 -10.85
N PRO A 5 4.94 35.44 -11.95
CA PRO A 5 4.84 34.00 -12.22
C PRO A 5 6.14 33.31 -12.62
N VAL A 6 7.15 34.06 -13.08
CA VAL A 6 8.47 33.50 -13.48
C VAL A 6 9.35 33.24 -12.25
N ILE A 7 9.22 34.05 -11.20
CA ILE A 7 9.98 33.92 -9.95
C ILE A 7 9.42 32.74 -9.11
N GLU A 8 8.12 32.59 -9.07
CA GLU A 8 7.49 31.45 -8.36
C GLU A 8 7.85 30.10 -9.01
N ARG A 9 7.87 30.02 -10.33
CA ARG A 9 8.27 28.78 -11.04
C ARG A 9 9.75 28.44 -10.82
N ALA A 10 10.65 29.44 -10.84
CA ALA A 10 12.06 29.21 -10.56
C ALA A 10 12.33 28.82 -9.10
N LEU A 11 11.55 29.33 -8.15
CA LEU A 11 11.61 28.95 -6.74
C LEU A 11 11.09 27.52 -6.51
N ALA A 12 10.00 27.12 -7.16
CA ALA A 12 9.47 25.77 -7.10
C ALA A 12 10.43 24.73 -7.70
N GLU A 13 11.06 25.03 -8.84
CA GLU A 13 12.08 24.15 -9.45
C GLU A 13 13.35 24.05 -8.59
N SER A 14 13.76 25.13 -7.96
CA SER A 14 14.88 25.13 -7.02
C SER A 14 14.58 24.32 -5.75
N PHE A 15 13.36 24.42 -5.25
CA PHE A 15 12.90 23.67 -4.09
C PHE A 15 12.83 22.16 -4.38
N ARG A 16 12.27 21.77 -5.54
CA ARG A 16 12.27 20.37 -6.00
C ARG A 16 13.68 19.79 -6.15
N ALA A 17 14.61 20.58 -6.68
CA ALA A 17 16.00 20.14 -6.84
C ALA A 17 16.74 19.97 -5.51
N VAL A 18 16.41 20.78 -4.50
CA VAL A 18 16.96 20.68 -3.14
C VAL A 18 16.35 19.47 -2.42
N MET A 19 15.04 19.26 -2.51
CA MET A 19 14.36 18.10 -1.95
C MET A 19 14.87 16.78 -2.56
N LYS A 20 15.05 16.70 -3.89
CA LYS A 20 15.69 15.53 -4.53
C LYS A 20 17.09 15.25 -3.97
N LYS A 21 17.89 16.25 -3.67
CA LYS A 21 19.22 16.07 -3.10
C LYS A 21 19.17 15.58 -1.64
N ILE A 22 18.22 16.05 -0.87
CA ILE A 22 18.02 15.63 0.55
C ILE A 22 17.51 14.20 0.60
N MET A 23 16.54 13.81 -0.24
CA MET A 23 16.10 12.43 -0.39
C MET A 23 17.24 11.49 -0.81
N LEU A 24 18.08 11.91 -1.74
CA LEU A 24 19.23 11.10 -2.18
C LEU A 24 20.25 10.88 -1.05
N THR A 25 20.40 11.84 -0.14
CA THR A 25 21.31 11.74 1.02
C THR A 25 20.74 10.85 2.13
N LEU A 26 19.40 10.86 2.32
CA LEU A 26 18.70 9.96 3.23
C LEU A 26 18.69 8.51 2.70
N LEU A 27 18.51 8.30 1.40
CA LEU A 27 18.67 6.99 0.75
C LEU A 27 20.07 6.40 0.93
N LEU A 28 21.12 7.22 0.89
CA LEU A 28 22.49 6.79 1.20
C LEU A 28 22.66 6.40 2.69
N ALA A 29 21.92 7.00 3.60
CA ALA A 29 21.97 6.66 5.04
C ALA A 29 21.20 5.36 5.33
N VAL A 30 20.08 5.10 4.66
CA VAL A 30 19.32 3.84 4.77
C VAL A 30 20.11 2.68 4.17
N SER A 31 20.83 2.88 3.06
CA SER A 31 21.71 1.83 2.51
C SER A 31 22.88 1.47 3.43
N LEU A 32 23.33 2.41 4.28
CA LEU A 32 24.37 2.15 5.30
C LEU A 32 23.82 1.42 6.55
N LEU A 33 22.52 1.55 6.86
CA LEU A 33 21.87 0.85 7.98
C LEU A 33 21.49 -0.59 7.64
N LEU A 34 21.15 -0.88 6.38
CA LEU A 34 20.91 -2.25 5.91
C LEU A 34 22.17 -3.11 5.86
N THR A 35 23.36 -2.50 5.86
CA THR A 35 24.64 -3.22 5.96
C THR A 35 25.06 -3.54 7.40
N ALA A 36 24.36 -3.08 8.43
CA ALA A 36 24.75 -3.24 9.83
C ALA A 36 24.05 -4.40 10.57
N CYS A 37 23.03 -5.05 10.01
CA CYS A 37 22.39 -6.23 10.58
C CYS A 37 22.53 -7.44 9.65
N GLY A 38 23.67 -8.14 9.71
CA GLY A 38 23.86 -9.41 9.03
C GLY A 38 25.29 -9.63 8.62
N ALA A 39 26.18 -9.90 9.59
CA ALA A 39 27.46 -10.54 9.30
C ALA A 39 27.18 -11.99 8.85
N GLN A 40 26.88 -12.18 7.57
CA GLN A 40 27.00 -13.46 6.88
C GLN A 40 27.91 -13.28 5.67
N SER A 41 28.92 -14.13 5.61
CA SER A 41 29.85 -14.48 4.51
C SER A 41 29.74 -13.61 3.25
N GLY A 42 30.80 -12.88 2.90
CA GLY A 42 30.92 -12.12 1.64
C GLY A 42 30.79 -13.00 0.39
N GLY A 43 29.55 -13.25 -0.02
CA GLY A 43 29.17 -13.70 -1.34
C GLY A 43 28.73 -12.46 -2.15
N GLU A 44 29.09 -12.40 -3.40
CA GLU A 44 28.63 -11.40 -4.35
C GLU A 44 27.10 -11.44 -4.43
N GLU A 45 26.42 -10.29 -4.34
CA GLU A 45 24.95 -10.20 -4.44
C GLU A 45 24.51 -10.76 -5.80
N ALA A 46 23.51 -11.65 -5.81
CA ALA A 46 23.03 -12.21 -7.06
C ALA A 46 22.43 -11.10 -7.97
N PRO A 47 22.54 -11.21 -9.31
CA PRO A 47 22.07 -10.17 -10.22
C PRO A 47 20.60 -9.76 -10.01
N TRP A 48 19.71 -10.72 -9.72
CA TRP A 48 18.30 -10.43 -9.44
C TRP A 48 18.09 -9.64 -8.14
N GLN A 49 18.93 -9.84 -7.12
CA GLN A 49 18.86 -9.10 -5.85
C GLN A 49 19.28 -7.63 -6.07
N THR A 50 20.32 -7.42 -6.87
CA THR A 50 20.75 -6.08 -7.27
C THR A 50 19.64 -5.38 -8.06
N ALA A 51 19.03 -6.05 -9.05
CA ALA A 51 17.92 -5.53 -9.84
C ALA A 51 16.71 -5.18 -8.96
N TYR A 52 16.34 -6.07 -8.03
CA TYR A 52 15.25 -5.87 -7.10
C TYR A 52 15.46 -4.63 -6.23
N ARG A 53 16.60 -4.54 -5.56
CA ARG A 53 16.94 -3.40 -4.69
C ARG A 53 16.99 -2.08 -5.46
N GLN A 54 17.70 -2.03 -6.59
CA GLN A 54 17.82 -0.80 -7.39
C GLN A 54 16.46 -0.33 -7.95
N THR A 55 15.60 -1.26 -8.35
CA THR A 55 14.27 -0.92 -8.85
C THR A 55 13.34 -0.45 -7.72
N GLY A 56 13.45 -1.01 -6.52
CA GLY A 56 12.75 -0.49 -5.34
C GLY A 56 13.16 0.96 -5.04
N GLU A 57 14.47 1.25 -5.04
CA GLU A 57 15.00 2.61 -4.86
C GLU A 57 14.52 3.56 -5.99
N TYR A 58 14.49 3.08 -7.24
CA TYR A 58 13.99 3.82 -8.39
C TYR A 58 12.51 4.18 -8.22
N LEU A 59 11.64 3.22 -7.89
CA LEU A 59 10.21 3.46 -7.69
C LEU A 59 9.93 4.44 -6.55
N LEU A 60 10.67 4.34 -5.44
CA LEU A 60 10.57 5.29 -4.33
C LEU A 60 11.04 6.72 -4.70
N SER A 61 11.82 6.87 -5.76
CA SER A 61 12.27 8.18 -6.25
C SER A 61 11.30 8.85 -7.24
N GLN A 62 10.28 8.12 -7.70
CA GLN A 62 9.26 8.64 -8.61
C GLN A 62 8.21 9.47 -7.85
N ASP A 63 7.30 10.10 -8.59
CA ASP A 63 6.12 10.73 -8.00
C ASP A 63 5.25 9.65 -7.33
N ALA A 64 4.44 10.06 -6.34
CA ALA A 64 3.57 9.13 -5.64
C ALA A 64 2.61 8.40 -6.62
N PRO A 65 2.42 7.09 -6.47
CA PRO A 65 1.55 6.32 -7.35
C PRO A 65 0.09 6.78 -7.26
N THR A 66 -0.62 6.71 -8.39
CA THR A 66 -2.04 7.10 -8.47
C THR A 66 -2.87 5.97 -9.08
N ALA A 67 -4.11 5.81 -8.61
CA ALA A 67 -5.01 4.78 -9.10
C ALA A 67 -5.37 4.98 -10.58
N GLY A 68 -5.57 3.88 -11.31
CA GLY A 68 -5.97 3.90 -12.71
C GLY A 68 -4.88 4.36 -13.68
N SER A 69 -3.63 4.44 -13.24
CA SER A 69 -2.50 4.88 -14.06
C SER A 69 -1.42 3.81 -14.19
N VAL A 70 -0.62 3.92 -15.23
CA VAL A 70 0.68 3.26 -15.32
C VAL A 70 1.64 3.95 -14.33
N GLY A 71 2.44 3.20 -13.60
CA GLY A 71 3.20 3.74 -12.47
C GLY A 71 2.36 3.86 -11.18
N GLY A 72 1.18 3.25 -11.14
CA GLY A 72 0.21 3.41 -10.07
C GLY A 72 -0.13 2.11 -9.33
N ASP A 73 -1.24 1.46 -9.69
CA ASP A 73 -1.77 0.32 -8.94
C ASP A 73 -0.74 -0.82 -8.78
N TRP A 74 -0.01 -1.18 -9.84
CA TRP A 74 1.00 -2.24 -9.77
C TRP A 74 2.24 -1.85 -9.00
N ALA A 75 2.64 -0.56 -9.04
CA ALA A 75 3.73 -0.05 -8.22
C ALA A 75 3.41 -0.17 -6.73
N VAL A 76 2.17 0.15 -6.32
CA VAL A 76 1.70 -0.01 -4.93
C VAL A 76 1.73 -1.47 -4.49
N VAL A 77 1.24 -2.39 -5.34
CA VAL A 77 1.30 -3.85 -5.06
C VAL A 77 2.75 -4.31 -4.89
N GLY A 78 3.64 -3.90 -5.78
CA GLY A 78 5.07 -4.25 -5.70
C GLY A 78 5.76 -3.69 -4.47
N LEU A 79 5.54 -2.41 -4.16
CA LEU A 79 6.10 -1.75 -2.97
C LEU A 79 5.57 -2.37 -1.67
N HIS A 80 4.27 -2.70 -1.61
CA HIS A 80 3.70 -3.44 -0.49
C HIS A 80 4.38 -4.81 -0.32
N ALA A 81 4.46 -5.59 -1.38
CA ALA A 81 5.07 -6.91 -1.35
C ALA A 81 6.54 -6.88 -0.92
N ALA A 82 7.25 -5.81 -1.27
CA ALA A 82 8.64 -5.57 -0.87
C ALA A 82 8.80 -5.02 0.56
N GLY A 83 7.72 -4.65 1.25
CA GLY A 83 7.78 -3.96 2.54
C GLY A 83 8.31 -2.53 2.44
N LEU A 84 8.20 -1.91 1.26
CA LEU A 84 8.68 -0.56 0.96
C LEU A 84 7.56 0.49 0.87
N LEU A 85 6.29 0.07 0.91
CA LEU A 85 5.16 0.96 0.86
C LEU A 85 5.02 1.70 2.20
N SER A 86 5.35 2.99 2.23
CA SER A 86 5.14 3.80 3.43
C SER A 86 3.65 4.08 3.66
N ARG A 87 3.27 4.34 4.91
CA ARG A 87 1.90 4.74 5.24
C ARG A 87 1.47 6.02 4.51
N GLU A 88 2.39 6.98 4.35
CA GLU A 88 2.16 8.22 3.62
C GLU A 88 1.86 7.94 2.14
N THR A 89 2.70 7.12 1.48
CA THR A 89 2.49 6.74 0.07
C THR A 89 1.19 5.95 -0.10
N ALA A 90 0.87 5.05 0.83
CA ALA A 90 -0.38 4.29 0.83
C ALA A 90 -1.60 5.22 0.97
N ALA A 91 -1.55 6.22 1.85
CA ALA A 91 -2.62 7.20 2.03
C ALA A 91 -2.83 8.06 0.77
N VAL A 92 -1.75 8.58 0.17
CA VAL A 92 -1.82 9.36 -1.08
C VAL A 92 -2.41 8.52 -2.21
N TYR A 93 -2.00 7.26 -2.34
CA TYR A 93 -2.58 6.34 -3.30
C TYR A 93 -4.08 6.13 -3.04
N TYR A 94 -4.48 5.89 -1.78
CA TYR A 94 -5.88 5.67 -1.44
C TYR A 94 -6.77 6.89 -1.74
N GLU A 95 -6.32 8.10 -1.45
CA GLU A 95 -7.03 9.34 -1.83
C GLU A 95 -7.25 9.40 -3.35
N SER A 96 -6.23 9.03 -4.13
CA SER A 96 -6.35 8.92 -5.58
C SER A 96 -7.34 7.83 -6.00
N ALA A 97 -7.34 6.67 -5.33
CA ALA A 97 -8.26 5.58 -5.58
C ALA A 97 -9.72 5.96 -5.26
N ALA A 98 -9.95 6.67 -4.15
CA ALA A 98 -11.26 7.21 -3.78
C ALA A 98 -11.76 8.21 -4.82
N ALA A 99 -10.90 9.14 -5.28
CA ALA A 99 -11.23 10.08 -6.34
C ALA A 99 -11.53 9.39 -7.69
N TYR A 100 -10.86 8.27 -7.97
CA TYR A 100 -11.12 7.45 -9.15
C TYR A 100 -12.43 6.67 -9.00
N ALA A 101 -12.66 6.05 -7.85
CA ALA A 101 -13.89 5.32 -7.53
C ALA A 101 -15.15 6.22 -7.56
N ALA A 102 -15.04 7.47 -7.15
CA ALA A 102 -16.12 8.45 -7.23
C ALA A 102 -16.64 8.70 -8.67
N GLN A 103 -15.89 8.27 -9.70
CA GLN A 103 -16.28 8.36 -11.11
C GLN A 103 -16.96 7.08 -11.61
N ALA A 104 -17.06 6.03 -10.78
CA ALA A 104 -17.63 4.76 -11.16
C ALA A 104 -19.13 4.87 -11.50
N ASP A 105 -19.57 4.13 -12.50
CA ASP A 105 -20.97 3.94 -12.84
C ASP A 105 -21.44 2.56 -12.35
N GLY A 106 -22.27 2.54 -11.31
CA GLY A 106 -22.75 1.30 -10.70
C GLY A 106 -21.64 0.39 -10.21
N ASN A 107 -20.65 0.93 -9.49
CA ASN A 107 -19.46 0.25 -8.96
C ASN A 107 -18.44 -0.21 -10.04
N ARG A 108 -18.59 0.20 -11.29
CA ARG A 108 -17.65 -0.11 -12.40
C ARG A 108 -16.84 1.12 -12.76
N LEU A 109 -15.52 0.99 -12.68
CA LEU A 109 -14.58 2.04 -13.05
C LEU A 109 -14.51 2.30 -14.56
N ASP A 110 -14.71 1.26 -15.35
CA ASP A 110 -14.82 1.34 -16.82
C ASP A 110 -15.98 0.44 -17.28
N PRO A 111 -16.86 0.91 -18.19
CA PRO A 111 -18.02 0.12 -18.62
C PRO A 111 -17.66 -1.15 -19.43
N ASN A 112 -16.43 -1.27 -19.92
CA ASN A 112 -16.01 -2.35 -20.79
C ASN A 112 -14.79 -3.13 -20.27
N LYS A 113 -14.12 -2.61 -19.23
CA LYS A 113 -12.86 -3.15 -18.70
C LYS A 113 -12.98 -3.53 -17.22
N SER A 114 -13.39 -4.75 -16.97
CA SER A 114 -13.48 -5.29 -15.60
C SER A 114 -12.11 -5.38 -14.90
N THR A 115 -11.03 -5.44 -15.68
CA THR A 115 -9.66 -5.42 -15.12
C THR A 115 -9.30 -4.09 -14.47
N GLU A 116 -9.99 -2.99 -14.78
CA GLU A 116 -9.82 -1.72 -14.05
C GLU A 116 -10.25 -1.89 -12.60
N ASN A 117 -11.45 -2.45 -12.35
CA ASN A 117 -11.87 -2.79 -10.99
C ASN A 117 -10.90 -3.74 -10.32
N ALA A 118 -10.54 -4.85 -10.98
CA ALA A 118 -9.65 -5.85 -10.40
C ALA A 118 -8.30 -5.27 -10.00
N ARG A 119 -7.67 -4.46 -10.86
CA ARG A 119 -6.39 -3.80 -10.60
C ARG A 119 -6.49 -2.82 -9.43
N THR A 120 -7.53 -1.97 -9.41
CA THR A 120 -7.72 -1.00 -8.33
C THR A 120 -8.05 -1.70 -7.02
N ILE A 121 -8.80 -2.81 -7.03
CA ILE A 121 -8.99 -3.67 -5.84
C ILE A 121 -7.64 -4.11 -5.27
N LEU A 122 -6.73 -4.61 -6.11
CA LEU A 122 -5.40 -5.04 -5.68
C LEU A 122 -4.59 -3.89 -5.08
N GLY A 123 -4.57 -2.72 -5.72
CA GLY A 123 -3.87 -1.55 -5.22
C GLY A 123 -4.43 -1.04 -3.89
N VAL A 124 -5.77 -0.94 -3.77
CA VAL A 124 -6.46 -0.55 -2.53
C VAL A 124 -6.17 -1.53 -1.39
N THR A 125 -6.21 -2.85 -1.69
CA THR A 125 -5.88 -3.89 -0.72
C THR A 125 -4.42 -3.80 -0.27
N ALA A 126 -3.49 -3.59 -1.21
CA ALA A 126 -2.07 -3.41 -0.91
C ALA A 126 -1.79 -2.14 -0.09
N ALA A 127 -2.57 -1.09 -0.31
CA ALA A 127 -2.52 0.14 0.50
C ALA A 127 -3.14 -0.03 1.91
N GLY A 128 -3.65 -1.23 2.23
CA GLY A 128 -4.20 -1.53 3.53
C GLY A 128 -5.65 -1.07 3.71
N HIS A 129 -6.43 -1.01 2.64
CA HIS A 129 -7.84 -0.60 2.69
C HIS A 129 -8.78 -1.69 2.15
N SER A 130 -10.07 -1.59 2.49
CA SER A 130 -11.10 -2.46 1.94
C SER A 130 -11.59 -1.97 0.59
N ALA A 131 -11.47 -2.80 -0.44
CA ALA A 131 -12.03 -2.48 -1.74
C ALA A 131 -13.57 -2.67 -1.82
N ALA A 132 -14.18 -3.26 -0.78
CA ALA A 132 -15.63 -3.32 -0.64
C ALA A 132 -16.23 -2.00 -0.14
N ASP A 133 -15.40 -1.03 0.27
CA ASP A 133 -15.82 0.31 0.64
C ASP A 133 -14.68 1.30 0.38
N VAL A 134 -14.67 1.87 -0.82
CA VAL A 134 -13.72 2.92 -1.22
C VAL A 134 -14.50 4.24 -1.28
N ASP A 135 -14.55 4.94 -0.15
CA ASP A 135 -15.33 6.16 0.03
C ASP A 135 -16.81 6.00 -0.41
N GLY A 136 -17.44 4.90 0.03
CA GLY A 136 -18.83 4.56 -0.27
C GLY A 136 -19.05 3.81 -1.58
N VAL A 137 -18.00 3.44 -2.32
CA VAL A 137 -18.05 2.65 -3.55
C VAL A 137 -17.52 1.25 -3.32
N ASP A 138 -18.35 0.22 -3.52
CA ASP A 138 -17.94 -1.18 -3.46
C ASP A 138 -17.39 -1.63 -4.83
N LEU A 139 -16.06 -1.56 -4.98
CA LEU A 139 -15.40 -1.98 -6.22
C LEU A 139 -15.53 -3.50 -6.49
N THR A 140 -15.70 -4.31 -5.43
CA THR A 140 -15.88 -5.76 -5.56
C THR A 140 -17.23 -6.11 -6.17
N ALA A 141 -18.28 -5.35 -5.83
CA ALA A 141 -19.61 -5.51 -6.42
C ALA A 141 -19.60 -5.25 -7.94
N GLY A 142 -18.67 -4.42 -8.44
CA GLY A 142 -18.47 -4.21 -9.87
C GLY A 142 -18.09 -5.49 -10.65
N LEU A 143 -17.56 -6.50 -9.97
CA LEU A 143 -17.17 -7.79 -10.55
C LEU A 143 -18.33 -8.83 -10.57
N GLY A 144 -19.51 -8.47 -10.08
CA GLY A 144 -20.67 -9.38 -9.92
C GLY A 144 -21.48 -9.70 -11.20
N ASP A 145 -20.87 -9.57 -12.38
CA ASP A 145 -21.51 -9.80 -13.67
C ASP A 145 -20.55 -10.50 -14.63
N MET A 146 -20.81 -11.79 -14.92
CA MET A 146 -19.95 -12.60 -15.78
C MET A 146 -19.93 -12.09 -17.23
N GLU A 147 -21.04 -11.51 -17.75
CA GLU A 147 -21.05 -10.91 -19.08
C GLU A 147 -20.11 -9.71 -19.17
N TYR A 148 -20.07 -8.91 -18.10
CA TYR A 148 -19.12 -7.80 -18.00
C TYR A 148 -17.67 -8.31 -17.94
N LEU A 149 -17.40 -9.35 -17.17
CA LEU A 149 -16.05 -9.93 -17.09
C LEU A 149 -15.59 -10.41 -18.47
N HIS A 150 -16.45 -11.07 -19.24
CA HIS A 150 -16.14 -11.60 -20.57
C HIS A 150 -15.86 -10.53 -21.63
N ARG A 151 -16.17 -9.25 -21.39
CA ARG A 151 -15.86 -8.17 -22.36
C ARG A 151 -14.36 -8.03 -22.66
N GLN A 152 -13.51 -8.51 -21.76
CA GLN A 152 -12.05 -8.59 -21.94
C GLN A 152 -11.55 -10.03 -22.12
N GLY A 153 -12.41 -10.91 -22.62
CA GLY A 153 -12.08 -12.33 -22.74
C GLY A 153 -11.74 -12.94 -21.38
N LEU A 154 -10.80 -13.86 -21.38
CA LEU A 154 -10.41 -14.59 -20.16
C LEU A 154 -9.70 -13.72 -19.09
N ASN A 155 -9.16 -12.56 -19.46
CA ASN A 155 -8.57 -11.63 -18.49
C ASN A 155 -9.55 -11.22 -17.40
N GLY A 156 -10.82 -10.99 -17.75
CA GLY A 156 -11.82 -10.60 -16.76
C GLY A 156 -12.00 -11.64 -15.65
N PRO A 157 -12.34 -12.90 -15.95
CA PRO A 157 -12.47 -13.96 -14.96
C PRO A 157 -11.19 -14.24 -14.16
N ILE A 158 -10.02 -14.26 -14.80
CA ILE A 158 -8.71 -14.45 -14.14
C ILE A 158 -8.47 -13.37 -13.09
N TRP A 159 -8.52 -12.10 -13.50
CA TRP A 159 -8.20 -10.99 -12.60
C TRP A 159 -9.30 -10.75 -11.56
N ALA A 160 -10.57 -11.08 -11.85
CA ALA A 160 -11.63 -11.07 -10.85
C ALA A 160 -11.36 -12.09 -9.73
N LEU A 161 -10.91 -13.29 -10.06
CA LEU A 161 -10.56 -14.32 -9.09
C LEU A 161 -9.38 -13.87 -8.20
N ILE A 162 -8.30 -13.37 -8.81
CA ILE A 162 -7.13 -12.85 -8.09
C ILE A 162 -7.53 -11.69 -7.17
N ALA A 163 -8.33 -10.75 -7.67
CA ALA A 163 -8.74 -9.57 -6.90
C ALA A 163 -9.63 -9.94 -5.71
N LEU A 164 -10.59 -10.84 -5.89
CA LEU A 164 -11.46 -11.29 -4.79
C LEU A 164 -10.67 -12.05 -3.73
N ASP A 165 -9.68 -12.86 -4.12
CA ASP A 165 -8.83 -13.61 -3.19
C ASP A 165 -7.84 -12.72 -2.43
N SER A 166 -7.44 -11.60 -3.01
CA SER A 166 -6.36 -10.77 -2.48
C SER A 166 -6.60 -10.28 -1.05
N GLY A 167 -7.83 -9.91 -0.71
CA GLY A 167 -8.25 -9.48 0.63
C GLY A 167 -9.27 -10.43 1.26
N ALA A 168 -9.42 -11.65 0.74
CA ALA A 168 -10.47 -12.60 1.13
C ALA A 168 -11.87 -11.98 1.08
N TYR A 169 -12.13 -11.15 0.06
CA TYR A 169 -13.43 -10.50 -0.11
C TYR A 169 -14.54 -11.54 -0.30
N PRO A 170 -15.78 -11.30 0.17
CA PRO A 170 -16.90 -12.18 -0.15
C PRO A 170 -17.17 -12.24 -1.65
N ASP A 171 -17.81 -13.31 -2.11
CA ASP A 171 -18.30 -13.34 -3.49
C ASP A 171 -19.26 -12.16 -3.73
N PRO A 172 -19.12 -11.42 -4.83
CA PRO A 172 -19.94 -10.23 -5.08
C PRO A 172 -21.41 -10.58 -5.22
N ALA A 173 -22.28 -9.67 -4.76
CA ALA A 173 -23.71 -9.81 -5.00
C ALA A 173 -23.97 -9.81 -6.52
N PRO A 174 -24.82 -10.71 -7.04
CA PRO A 174 -25.10 -10.75 -8.46
C PRO A 174 -25.77 -9.45 -8.94
N ALA A 175 -25.40 -8.97 -10.11
CA ALA A 175 -26.10 -7.90 -10.77
C ALA A 175 -27.58 -8.31 -11.01
N GLU A 176 -28.49 -7.33 -11.11
CA GLU A 176 -29.92 -7.63 -11.27
C GLU A 176 -30.17 -8.50 -12.52
N GLY A 177 -30.69 -9.70 -12.29
CA GLY A 177 -31.00 -10.67 -13.35
C GLY A 177 -29.80 -11.47 -13.88
N ALA A 178 -28.61 -11.30 -13.31
CA ALA A 178 -27.42 -12.06 -13.67
C ALA A 178 -27.25 -13.32 -12.81
N GLU A 179 -26.54 -14.31 -13.34
CA GLU A 179 -26.07 -15.45 -12.57
C GLU A 179 -24.99 -14.99 -11.58
N PRO A 180 -24.95 -15.58 -10.36
CA PRO A 180 -23.94 -15.24 -9.38
C PRO A 180 -22.51 -15.49 -9.85
N VAL A 181 -21.65 -14.49 -9.73
CA VAL A 181 -20.20 -14.64 -9.89
C VAL A 181 -19.63 -15.12 -8.55
N THR A 182 -19.27 -16.39 -8.51
CA THR A 182 -18.64 -17.01 -7.33
C THR A 182 -17.23 -17.49 -7.69
N ARG A 183 -16.39 -17.71 -6.69
CA ARG A 183 -15.06 -18.31 -6.91
C ARG A 183 -15.15 -19.64 -7.66
N ALA A 184 -16.12 -20.48 -7.30
CA ALA A 184 -16.34 -21.75 -8.00
C ALA A 184 -16.71 -21.54 -9.48
N ALA A 185 -17.52 -20.52 -9.80
CA ALA A 185 -17.86 -20.18 -11.18
C ALA A 185 -16.64 -19.66 -11.93
N LEU A 186 -15.84 -18.78 -11.31
CA LEU A 186 -14.60 -18.24 -11.92
C LEU A 186 -13.56 -19.34 -12.16
N VAL A 187 -13.32 -20.24 -11.21
CA VAL A 187 -12.43 -21.39 -11.38
C VAL A 187 -12.92 -22.30 -12.52
N SER A 188 -14.23 -22.59 -12.56
CA SER A 188 -14.83 -23.39 -13.63
C SER A 188 -14.67 -22.73 -15.01
N GLU A 189 -14.84 -21.40 -15.07
CA GLU A 189 -14.66 -20.63 -16.31
C GLU A 189 -13.22 -20.69 -16.79
N VAL A 190 -12.23 -20.46 -15.91
CA VAL A 190 -10.81 -20.58 -16.26
C VAL A 190 -10.49 -21.99 -16.74
N LEU A 191 -10.96 -23.03 -16.03
CA LEU A 191 -10.70 -24.42 -16.43
C LEU A 191 -11.33 -24.79 -17.78
N SER A 192 -12.56 -24.33 -18.05
CA SER A 192 -13.27 -24.63 -19.31
C SER A 192 -12.74 -23.87 -20.53
N SER A 193 -12.03 -22.76 -20.29
CA SER A 193 -11.43 -21.91 -21.34
C SER A 193 -10.05 -22.39 -21.81
N ARG A 194 -9.60 -23.58 -21.40
CA ARG A 194 -8.31 -24.13 -21.82
C ARG A 194 -8.30 -24.44 -23.30
N CYS A 195 -7.18 -24.09 -23.93
CA CYS A 195 -6.89 -24.49 -25.33
C CYS A 195 -6.76 -26.02 -25.47
N ALA A 196 -6.79 -26.49 -26.71
CA ALA A 196 -6.64 -27.92 -27.02
C ALA A 196 -5.26 -28.47 -26.60
N ASP A 197 -4.22 -27.64 -26.59
CA ASP A 197 -2.87 -27.97 -26.10
C ASP A 197 -2.79 -28.05 -24.60
N GLY A 198 -3.73 -27.45 -23.86
CA GLY A 198 -3.81 -27.45 -22.41
C GLY A 198 -3.42 -26.13 -21.73
N GLY A 199 -2.96 -25.14 -22.50
CA GLY A 199 -2.68 -23.77 -22.01
C GLY A 199 -3.90 -22.86 -22.07
N TRP A 200 -3.68 -21.56 -21.92
CA TRP A 200 -4.69 -20.51 -22.05
C TRP A 200 -4.25 -19.41 -23.00
N THR A 201 -5.19 -18.75 -23.66
CA THR A 201 -4.97 -17.62 -24.56
C THR A 201 -6.17 -16.70 -24.58
N LEU A 202 -5.98 -15.45 -25.00
CA LEU A 202 -7.08 -14.53 -25.34
C LEU A 202 -7.55 -14.68 -26.78
N LEU A 203 -6.64 -15.04 -27.69
CA LEU A 203 -6.90 -15.09 -29.10
C LEU A 203 -6.27 -16.36 -29.71
N GLY A 204 -7.06 -17.11 -30.45
CA GLY A 204 -6.58 -18.35 -31.07
C GLY A 204 -6.91 -19.59 -30.23
N ASP A 205 -6.14 -20.66 -30.45
CA ASP A 205 -6.38 -21.99 -29.88
C ASP A 205 -5.11 -22.68 -29.34
N THR A 206 -4.04 -21.89 -29.18
CA THR A 206 -2.75 -22.35 -28.66
C THR A 206 -2.31 -21.46 -27.48
N LEU A 207 -1.49 -22.01 -26.63
CA LEU A 207 -0.91 -21.37 -25.48
C LEU A 207 -0.40 -19.95 -25.78
N ASP A 208 -0.81 -18.98 -24.98
CA ASP A 208 -0.14 -17.72 -24.75
C ASP A 208 0.55 -17.77 -23.36
N VAL A 209 1.83 -17.43 -23.30
CA VAL A 209 2.64 -17.54 -22.08
C VAL A 209 2.07 -16.69 -20.96
N ASP A 210 1.72 -15.42 -21.26
CA ASP A 210 1.26 -14.46 -20.27
C ASP A 210 -0.09 -14.88 -19.68
N ILE A 211 -1.05 -15.21 -20.55
CA ILE A 211 -2.39 -15.62 -20.13
C ILE A 211 -2.33 -16.96 -19.37
N THR A 212 -1.47 -17.87 -19.79
CA THR A 212 -1.27 -19.14 -19.09
C THR A 212 -0.68 -18.92 -17.71
N ALA A 213 0.33 -18.07 -17.57
CA ALA A 213 0.93 -17.73 -16.29
C ALA A 213 -0.07 -17.02 -15.34
N MET A 214 -0.86 -16.08 -15.87
CA MET A 214 -1.92 -15.41 -15.10
C MET A 214 -3.00 -16.40 -14.64
N ALA A 215 -3.42 -17.33 -15.50
CA ALA A 215 -4.38 -18.39 -15.14
C ALA A 215 -3.83 -19.30 -14.03
N LEU A 216 -2.55 -19.69 -14.12
CA LEU A 216 -1.87 -20.46 -13.07
C LEU A 216 -1.80 -19.71 -11.75
N THR A 217 -1.53 -18.41 -11.78
CA THR A 217 -1.54 -17.55 -10.60
C THR A 217 -2.93 -17.53 -9.93
N ALA A 218 -4.00 -17.37 -10.73
CA ALA A 218 -5.37 -17.38 -10.24
C ALA A 218 -5.79 -18.75 -9.67
N LEU A 219 -5.33 -19.84 -10.27
CA LEU A 219 -5.66 -21.20 -9.86
C LEU A 219 -4.81 -21.74 -8.71
N ALA A 220 -3.69 -21.07 -8.36
CA ALA A 220 -2.77 -21.53 -7.32
C ALA A 220 -3.43 -21.79 -5.95
N PRO A 221 -4.42 -21.01 -5.47
CA PRO A 221 -5.15 -21.28 -4.24
C PRO A 221 -5.99 -22.56 -4.26
N TYR A 222 -6.31 -23.07 -5.42
CA TYR A 222 -7.32 -24.11 -5.64
C TYR A 222 -6.75 -25.48 -6.02
N THR A 223 -5.44 -25.68 -5.88
CA THR A 223 -4.73 -26.90 -6.29
C THR A 223 -5.06 -28.14 -5.48
N GLU A 224 -5.81 -28.02 -4.39
CA GLU A 224 -6.41 -29.16 -3.67
C GLU A 224 -7.51 -29.86 -4.49
N ASP A 225 -8.15 -29.15 -5.44
CA ASP A 225 -9.05 -29.75 -6.42
C ASP A 225 -8.28 -30.53 -7.48
N ASP A 226 -8.67 -31.80 -7.72
CA ASP A 226 -7.99 -32.69 -8.66
C ASP A 226 -8.03 -32.21 -10.11
N ALA A 227 -9.11 -31.53 -10.52
CA ALA A 227 -9.25 -30.99 -11.87
C ALA A 227 -8.33 -29.78 -12.07
N VAL A 228 -8.26 -28.90 -11.06
CA VAL A 228 -7.34 -27.76 -11.04
C VAL A 228 -5.90 -28.25 -11.07
N ARG A 229 -5.53 -29.17 -10.18
CA ARG A 229 -4.17 -29.72 -10.12
C ARG A 229 -3.75 -30.34 -11.45
N THR A 230 -4.62 -31.15 -12.08
CA THR A 230 -4.34 -31.74 -13.38
C THR A 230 -4.12 -30.70 -14.48
N ALA A 231 -4.91 -29.61 -14.47
CA ALA A 231 -4.78 -28.52 -15.42
C ALA A 231 -3.47 -27.74 -15.21
N VAL A 232 -3.15 -27.44 -13.94
CA VAL A 232 -1.92 -26.76 -13.53
C VAL A 232 -0.68 -27.56 -13.94
N ASP A 233 -0.63 -28.87 -13.65
CA ASP A 233 0.51 -29.73 -14.00
C ASP A 233 0.75 -29.78 -15.51
N ALA A 234 -0.31 -29.87 -16.31
CA ALA A 234 -0.21 -29.86 -17.76
C ALA A 234 0.33 -28.51 -18.28
N ALA A 235 -0.18 -27.42 -17.78
CA ALA A 235 0.24 -26.07 -18.20
C ALA A 235 1.68 -25.73 -17.76
N LEU A 236 2.11 -26.19 -16.59
CA LEU A 236 3.51 -26.05 -16.15
C LEU A 236 4.47 -26.74 -17.12
N GLN A 237 4.12 -27.91 -17.67
CA GLN A 237 4.93 -28.57 -18.69
C GLN A 237 5.02 -27.73 -19.97
N LEU A 238 3.89 -27.15 -20.40
CA LEU A 238 3.85 -26.31 -21.61
C LEU A 238 4.70 -25.04 -21.42
N LEU A 239 4.63 -24.40 -20.26
CA LEU A 239 5.48 -23.25 -19.97
C LEU A 239 6.95 -23.65 -19.94
N SER A 240 7.29 -24.79 -19.33
CA SER A 240 8.65 -25.32 -19.37
C SER A 240 9.14 -25.53 -20.81
N ASP A 241 8.31 -26.10 -21.68
CA ASP A 241 8.66 -26.34 -23.09
C ASP A 241 8.79 -25.03 -23.87
N SER A 242 8.11 -23.97 -23.46
CA SER A 242 8.16 -22.63 -24.08
C SER A 242 9.30 -21.76 -23.58
N GLN A 243 10.00 -22.16 -22.52
CA GLN A 243 11.10 -21.40 -21.96
C GLN A 243 12.30 -21.37 -22.89
N LEU A 244 12.86 -20.17 -23.11
CA LEU A 244 14.00 -19.94 -23.99
C LEU A 244 15.33 -20.38 -23.34
N PRO A 245 16.40 -20.59 -24.13
CA PRO A 245 17.73 -20.89 -23.60
C PRO A 245 18.30 -19.79 -22.67
N THR A 246 17.82 -18.55 -22.79
CA THR A 246 18.11 -17.43 -21.90
C THR A 246 17.52 -17.56 -20.51
N GLY A 247 16.64 -18.53 -20.30
CA GLY A 247 15.77 -18.64 -19.11
C GLY A 247 14.49 -17.83 -19.19
N GLY A 248 14.36 -16.96 -20.19
CA GLY A 248 13.22 -16.07 -20.38
C GLY A 248 12.07 -16.68 -21.17
N PHE A 249 11.09 -15.83 -21.50
CA PHE A 249 9.88 -16.20 -22.21
C PHE A 249 9.56 -15.17 -23.29
N ALA A 250 8.88 -15.61 -24.33
CA ALA A 250 8.48 -14.76 -25.43
C ALA A 250 6.96 -14.73 -25.58
N SER A 251 6.42 -13.53 -25.77
CA SER A 251 5.05 -13.31 -26.22
C SER A 251 5.08 -12.70 -27.62
N TRP A 252 4.21 -13.18 -28.51
CA TRP A 252 4.18 -12.77 -29.92
C TRP A 252 5.52 -12.87 -30.67
N GLY A 253 6.36 -13.81 -30.25
CA GLY A 253 7.67 -14.09 -30.85
C GLY A 253 8.81 -13.16 -30.38
N THR A 254 8.58 -12.31 -29.39
CA THR A 254 9.59 -11.42 -28.80
C THR A 254 9.78 -11.75 -27.33
N GLU A 255 11.04 -12.06 -26.94
CA GLU A 255 11.40 -12.21 -25.52
C GLU A 255 11.25 -10.87 -24.83
N ASN A 256 10.55 -10.86 -23.69
CA ASN A 256 10.26 -9.63 -22.97
C ASN A 256 10.20 -9.82 -21.44
N CYS A 257 10.34 -8.72 -20.73
CA CYS A 257 10.36 -8.68 -19.28
C CYS A 257 9.06 -9.18 -18.65
N GLU A 258 7.93 -8.74 -19.19
CA GLU A 258 6.60 -9.00 -18.62
C GLU A 258 6.25 -10.49 -18.68
N SER A 259 6.55 -11.17 -19.78
CA SER A 259 6.33 -12.63 -19.90
C SER A 259 7.16 -13.40 -18.87
N ALA A 260 8.42 -13.01 -18.65
CA ALA A 260 9.26 -13.61 -17.61
C ALA A 260 8.71 -13.30 -16.20
N ALA A 261 8.23 -12.07 -15.96
CA ALA A 261 7.63 -11.65 -14.71
C ALA A 261 6.36 -12.46 -14.39
N GLN A 262 5.44 -12.61 -15.33
CA GLN A 262 4.20 -13.36 -15.11
C GLN A 262 4.49 -14.85 -14.80
N VAL A 263 5.46 -15.46 -15.48
CA VAL A 263 5.84 -16.85 -15.19
C VAL A 263 6.47 -16.97 -13.81
N LEU A 264 7.34 -16.04 -13.40
CA LEU A 264 7.93 -16.05 -12.05
C LEU A 264 6.85 -15.94 -10.97
N VAL A 265 5.85 -15.07 -11.14
CA VAL A 265 4.72 -14.95 -10.21
C VAL A 265 3.91 -16.24 -10.15
N ALA A 266 3.65 -16.89 -11.29
CA ALA A 266 2.94 -18.15 -11.32
C ALA A 266 3.69 -19.27 -10.59
N LEU A 267 5.00 -19.40 -10.84
CA LEU A 267 5.83 -20.41 -10.17
C LEU A 267 5.86 -20.22 -8.66
N THR A 268 6.12 -19.00 -8.19
CA THR A 268 6.15 -18.70 -6.75
C THR A 268 4.77 -18.88 -6.11
N SER A 269 3.68 -18.54 -6.81
CA SER A 269 2.32 -18.76 -6.33
C SER A 269 1.98 -20.24 -6.15
N LEU A 270 2.57 -21.10 -6.97
CA LEU A 270 2.43 -22.56 -6.91
C LEU A 270 3.44 -23.24 -5.98
N GLY A 271 4.29 -22.46 -5.30
CA GLY A 271 5.31 -22.99 -4.39
C GLY A 271 6.51 -23.63 -5.11
N ILE A 272 6.77 -23.27 -6.38
CA ILE A 272 7.83 -23.80 -7.22
C ILE A 272 9.01 -22.85 -7.22
N ASP A 273 10.20 -23.35 -6.80
CA ASP A 273 11.44 -22.60 -6.87
C ASP A 273 12.09 -22.74 -8.25
N PRO A 274 12.15 -21.65 -9.06
CA PRO A 274 12.73 -21.71 -10.40
C PRO A 274 14.24 -21.95 -10.42
N LEU A 275 14.94 -21.80 -9.29
CA LEU A 275 16.37 -22.12 -9.21
C LEU A 275 16.65 -23.61 -9.04
N THR A 276 15.67 -24.39 -8.57
CA THR A 276 15.86 -25.81 -8.23
C THR A 276 14.97 -26.76 -9.03
N ASP A 277 13.86 -26.28 -9.58
CA ASP A 277 12.99 -27.10 -10.42
C ASP A 277 13.61 -27.29 -11.82
N SER A 278 13.98 -28.52 -12.13
CA SER A 278 14.66 -28.86 -13.38
C SER A 278 13.87 -28.56 -14.65
N ARG A 279 12.56 -28.39 -14.54
CA ARG A 279 11.71 -28.00 -15.68
C ARG A 279 12.05 -26.59 -16.16
N PHE A 280 12.44 -25.69 -15.24
CA PHE A 280 12.68 -24.26 -15.48
C PHE A 280 14.17 -23.88 -15.48
N LEU A 281 15.04 -24.86 -15.67
CA LEU A 281 16.47 -24.68 -15.91
C LEU A 281 16.76 -24.96 -17.40
N LYS A 282 17.15 -23.93 -18.16
CA LYS A 282 17.48 -24.06 -19.61
C LYS A 282 18.93 -23.68 -19.82
N ASP A 283 19.75 -24.67 -20.20
CA ASP A 283 21.21 -24.51 -20.37
C ASP A 283 21.90 -23.88 -19.15
N GLY A 284 21.32 -24.04 -17.96
CA GLY A 284 21.80 -23.46 -16.70
C GLY A 284 21.25 -22.06 -16.41
N ALA A 285 20.49 -21.46 -17.31
CA ALA A 285 19.81 -20.18 -17.09
C ALA A 285 18.41 -20.38 -16.48
N THR A 286 17.97 -19.42 -15.68
CA THR A 286 16.70 -19.38 -14.98
C THR A 286 15.87 -18.15 -15.39
N VAL A 287 14.60 -18.13 -15.00
CA VAL A 287 13.75 -16.94 -15.22
C VAL A 287 14.26 -15.72 -14.43
N LEU A 288 14.99 -15.92 -13.32
CA LEU A 288 15.63 -14.84 -12.58
C LEU A 288 16.80 -14.23 -13.34
N ASP A 289 17.59 -15.04 -14.04
CA ASP A 289 18.67 -14.55 -14.90
C ASP A 289 18.11 -13.73 -16.07
N ALA A 290 17.01 -14.18 -16.66
CA ALA A 290 16.32 -13.46 -17.72
C ALA A 290 15.77 -12.11 -17.23
N LEU A 291 15.09 -12.08 -16.08
CA LEU A 291 14.61 -10.83 -15.49
C LEU A 291 15.75 -9.88 -15.17
N ALA A 292 16.83 -10.36 -14.56
CA ALA A 292 18.00 -9.54 -14.28
C ALA A 292 18.64 -8.95 -15.55
N ALA A 293 18.55 -9.65 -16.69
CA ALA A 293 19.03 -9.14 -17.97
C ALA A 293 18.20 -7.97 -18.54
N PHE A 294 16.93 -7.83 -18.14
CA PHE A 294 16.09 -6.68 -18.50
C PHE A 294 16.27 -5.48 -17.57
N ALA A 295 16.87 -5.68 -16.39
CA ALA A 295 17.11 -4.59 -15.45
C ALA A 295 18.12 -3.57 -16.02
N LEU A 296 17.93 -2.30 -15.64
CA LEU A 296 18.79 -1.20 -16.04
C LEU A 296 19.64 -0.71 -14.88
N GLU A 297 20.84 -0.23 -15.19
CA GLU A 297 21.69 0.42 -14.21
C GLU A 297 20.98 1.66 -13.64
N GLY A 298 20.84 1.70 -12.31
CA GLY A 298 20.10 2.76 -11.62
C GLY A 298 18.62 2.45 -11.38
N GLY A 299 18.16 1.26 -11.76
CA GLY A 299 16.82 0.74 -11.48
C GLY A 299 15.84 0.88 -12.66
N GLY A 300 14.73 0.16 -12.53
CA GLY A 300 13.73 -0.01 -13.58
C GLY A 300 14.10 -1.13 -14.55
N PHE A 301 13.11 -1.52 -15.36
CA PHE A 301 13.23 -2.57 -16.36
C PHE A 301 12.86 -2.04 -17.74
N ARG A 302 13.50 -2.58 -18.76
CA ARG A 302 13.12 -2.40 -20.17
C ARG A 302 12.16 -3.51 -20.58
N HIS A 303 11.25 -3.21 -21.51
CA HIS A 303 10.33 -4.19 -22.07
C HIS A 303 11.08 -5.27 -22.87
N ILE A 304 11.94 -4.84 -23.78
CA ILE A 304 12.76 -5.72 -24.64
C ILE A 304 14.23 -5.32 -24.61
N ALA A 305 15.13 -6.22 -25.03
CA ALA A 305 16.58 -6.05 -24.92
C ALA A 305 17.13 -4.80 -25.63
N GLU A 306 16.46 -4.34 -26.69
CA GLU A 306 16.88 -3.20 -27.50
C GLU A 306 16.57 -1.84 -26.86
N GLN A 307 15.69 -1.80 -25.87
CA GLN A 307 15.37 -0.56 -25.15
C GLN A 307 16.49 -0.18 -24.18
N THR A 308 16.71 1.13 -24.02
CA THR A 308 17.77 1.69 -23.17
C THR A 308 17.25 2.57 -22.04
N ALA A 309 15.94 2.75 -21.95
CA ALA A 309 15.25 3.48 -20.89
C ALA A 309 14.25 2.55 -20.19
N PRO A 310 13.92 2.82 -18.92
CA PRO A 310 12.87 2.10 -18.24
C PRO A 310 11.54 2.21 -19.01
N ASP A 311 10.84 1.08 -19.09
CA ASP A 311 9.44 1.00 -19.47
C ASP A 311 8.63 0.86 -18.19
N ASP A 312 7.56 1.64 -18.05
CA ASP A 312 6.81 1.69 -16.80
C ASP A 312 6.16 0.34 -16.49
N THR A 313 5.54 -0.30 -17.49
CA THR A 313 4.87 -1.62 -17.31
C THR A 313 5.89 -2.72 -16.99
N ALA A 314 7.00 -2.77 -17.71
CA ALA A 314 8.08 -3.72 -17.45
C ALA A 314 8.70 -3.49 -16.06
N THR A 315 8.86 -2.23 -15.65
CA THR A 315 9.39 -1.86 -14.33
C THR A 315 8.49 -2.36 -13.21
N GLU A 316 7.20 -2.09 -13.29
CA GLU A 316 6.23 -2.53 -12.28
C GLU A 316 6.17 -4.06 -12.21
N GLN A 317 6.05 -4.72 -13.36
CA GLN A 317 5.89 -6.16 -13.42
C GLN A 317 7.18 -6.90 -13.03
N GLY A 318 8.33 -6.46 -13.52
CA GLY A 318 9.63 -7.01 -13.12
C GLY A 318 9.88 -6.87 -11.62
N PHE A 319 9.54 -5.70 -11.06
CA PHE A 319 9.70 -5.44 -9.63
C PHE A 319 8.79 -6.31 -8.77
N TYR A 320 7.48 -6.35 -9.04
CA TYR A 320 6.59 -7.18 -8.22
C TYR A 320 6.88 -8.68 -8.36
N ALA A 321 7.37 -9.13 -9.52
CA ALA A 321 7.76 -10.51 -9.71
C ALA A 321 9.01 -10.88 -8.87
N LEU A 322 10.00 -9.99 -8.79
CA LEU A 322 11.14 -10.18 -7.90
C LEU A 322 10.71 -10.09 -6.42
N ALA A 323 9.77 -9.22 -6.07
CA ALA A 323 9.17 -9.19 -4.74
C ALA A 323 8.45 -10.51 -4.40
N ALA A 324 7.72 -11.09 -5.37
CA ALA A 324 7.09 -12.40 -5.21
C ALA A 324 8.12 -13.50 -4.91
N TYR A 325 9.25 -13.47 -5.61
CA TYR A 325 10.34 -14.44 -5.37
C TYR A 325 11.03 -14.22 -4.02
N ASP A 326 11.32 -12.97 -3.66
CA ASP A 326 11.89 -12.64 -2.34
C ASP A 326 10.99 -13.13 -1.20
N ARG A 327 9.69 -12.88 -1.30
CA ARG A 327 8.67 -13.39 -0.35
C ARG A 327 8.64 -14.93 -0.31
N PHE A 328 8.68 -15.58 -1.46
CA PHE A 328 8.74 -17.03 -1.58
C PHE A 328 9.96 -17.60 -0.83
N THR A 329 11.16 -17.03 -1.03
CA THR A 329 12.38 -17.48 -0.34
C THR A 329 12.34 -17.29 1.18
N LYS A 330 11.54 -16.33 1.65
CA LYS A 330 11.30 -16.04 3.08
C LYS A 330 10.12 -16.82 3.67
N GLY A 331 9.44 -17.67 2.88
CA GLY A 331 8.27 -18.43 3.32
C GLY A 331 7.06 -17.55 3.67
N GLN A 332 6.96 -16.38 3.06
CA GLN A 332 5.83 -15.45 3.21
C GLN A 332 4.68 -15.83 2.26
N SER A 333 3.52 -15.16 2.42
CA SER A 333 2.36 -15.37 1.56
C SER A 333 2.66 -15.00 0.09
N ARG A 334 1.86 -15.56 -0.83
CA ARG A 334 1.95 -15.27 -2.28
C ARG A 334 1.78 -13.77 -2.55
N LEU A 335 2.27 -13.30 -3.70
CA LEU A 335 2.24 -11.88 -4.08
C LEU A 335 0.85 -11.24 -3.86
N PHE A 336 -0.18 -11.89 -4.38
CA PHE A 336 -1.55 -11.37 -4.32
C PHE A 336 -2.36 -11.86 -3.12
N ASP A 337 -1.78 -12.59 -2.18
CA ASP A 337 -2.39 -12.88 -0.89
C ASP A 337 -2.02 -11.76 0.09
N MET A 338 -2.86 -10.76 0.11
CA MET A 338 -2.73 -9.56 0.94
C MET A 338 -3.80 -9.53 2.04
N THR A 339 -4.31 -10.70 2.42
CA THR A 339 -5.35 -10.84 3.46
C THR A 339 -4.93 -10.21 4.78
N ALA A 340 -3.64 -10.30 5.14
CA ALA A 340 -3.10 -9.64 6.32
C ALA A 340 -3.17 -8.11 6.18
N ALA A 341 -2.78 -7.53 5.04
CA ALA A 341 -2.85 -6.10 4.80
C ALA A 341 -4.29 -5.57 4.87
N ALA A 342 -5.24 -6.30 4.25
CA ALA A 342 -6.65 -5.97 4.32
C ALA A 342 -7.22 -6.05 5.75
N GLN A 343 -6.66 -6.92 6.60
CA GLN A 343 -7.02 -7.03 8.01
C GLN A 343 -6.31 -5.99 8.87
N ASP A 344 -5.05 -5.67 8.58
CA ASP A 344 -4.26 -4.68 9.32
C ASP A 344 -4.79 -3.25 9.12
N ALA A 345 -5.46 -2.98 8.00
CA ALA A 345 -6.17 -1.72 7.77
C ALA A 345 -7.25 -1.43 8.82
N TYR A 346 -7.77 -2.46 9.47
CA TYR A 346 -8.78 -2.36 10.53
C TYR A 346 -8.24 -2.73 11.92
N GLN A 347 -7.02 -3.26 12.01
CA GLN A 347 -6.36 -3.51 13.28
C GLN A 347 -5.33 -2.41 13.54
N THR A 348 -5.80 -1.30 14.12
CA THR A 348 -4.95 -0.68 15.15
C THR A 348 -4.53 -1.81 16.10
N ASP A 349 -3.28 -1.86 16.53
CA ASP A 349 -2.83 -2.80 17.55
C ASP A 349 -3.94 -3.01 18.57
N PRO A 350 -4.25 -4.26 18.98
CA PRO A 350 -5.38 -4.49 19.85
C PRO A 350 -5.22 -3.61 21.08
N VAL A 351 -6.28 -2.85 21.37
CA VAL A 351 -6.28 -1.97 22.56
C VAL A 351 -5.92 -2.83 23.76
N PRO A 352 -4.87 -2.46 24.54
CA PRO A 352 -4.43 -3.28 25.66
C PRO A 352 -5.56 -3.60 26.64
N ALA A 353 -5.58 -4.79 27.20
CA ALA A 353 -6.62 -5.21 28.12
C ALA A 353 -6.78 -4.19 29.29
N GLY A 354 -8.00 -3.76 29.52
CA GLY A 354 -8.32 -2.76 30.55
C GLY A 354 -8.20 -1.30 30.11
N LYS A 355 -7.83 -1.03 28.86
CA LYS A 355 -7.88 0.32 28.28
C LYS A 355 -9.23 0.57 27.59
N PRO A 356 -9.70 1.83 27.50
CA PRO A 356 -10.92 2.17 26.79
C PRO A 356 -10.86 1.73 25.32
N GLN A 357 -11.95 1.13 24.84
CA GLN A 357 -12.09 0.76 23.44
C GLN A 357 -12.50 1.99 22.64
N PRO A 358 -12.09 2.11 21.35
CA PRO A 358 -12.54 3.18 20.48
C PRO A 358 -14.04 3.11 20.26
N VAL A 359 -14.69 4.26 20.22
CA VAL A 359 -16.11 4.42 19.87
C VAL A 359 -16.17 5.24 18.59
N GLU A 360 -16.89 4.74 17.59
CA GLU A 360 -17.03 5.47 16.34
C GLU A 360 -17.77 6.79 16.59
N PRO A 361 -17.35 7.91 15.95
CA PRO A 361 -17.95 9.22 16.19
C PRO A 361 -19.46 9.25 15.96
N GLU A 362 -19.97 8.51 14.99
CA GLU A 362 -21.39 8.36 14.68
C GLU A 362 -22.17 7.55 15.71
N ASP A 363 -21.50 6.69 16.46
CA ASP A 363 -22.09 5.88 17.54
C ASP A 363 -21.97 6.56 18.91
N ALA A 364 -21.18 7.66 19.01
CA ALA A 364 -20.95 8.36 20.25
C ALA A 364 -22.24 8.99 20.76
N GLN A 365 -22.59 8.70 22.02
CA GLN A 365 -23.78 9.24 22.67
C GLN A 365 -23.36 10.24 23.73
N VAL A 366 -23.51 11.54 23.42
CA VAL A 366 -23.23 12.62 24.37
C VAL A 366 -24.46 12.88 25.25
N ASP A 367 -24.30 12.71 26.56
CA ASP A 367 -25.33 13.07 27.54
C ASP A 367 -25.04 14.45 28.15
N GLU A 368 -25.69 15.47 27.61
CA GLU A 368 -25.55 16.85 28.08
C GLU A 368 -26.03 17.08 29.54
N ASN A 369 -26.77 16.13 30.11
CA ASN A 369 -27.26 16.26 31.49
C ASN A 369 -26.27 15.68 32.51
N THR A 370 -25.28 14.90 32.07
CA THR A 370 -24.24 14.33 32.91
C THR A 370 -22.92 15.06 32.68
N SER A 371 -22.45 15.77 33.71
CA SER A 371 -21.23 16.57 33.68
C SER A 371 -20.08 15.86 34.34
N TYR A 372 -18.97 15.74 33.60
CA TYR A 372 -17.70 15.18 34.05
C TYR A 372 -16.60 16.27 34.12
N THR A 373 -15.48 15.93 34.72
CA THR A 373 -14.28 16.78 34.72
C THR A 373 -13.06 15.97 34.29
N CYS A 374 -12.17 16.57 33.53
CA CYS A 374 -10.83 16.05 33.21
C CYS A 374 -9.78 17.13 33.41
N THR A 375 -8.51 16.75 33.46
CA THR A 375 -7.38 17.69 33.45
C THR A 375 -6.75 17.66 32.05
N VAL A 376 -6.58 18.81 31.42
CA VAL A 376 -5.96 18.92 30.08
C VAL A 376 -4.71 19.77 30.16
N SER A 377 -3.64 19.33 29.49
CA SER A 377 -2.41 20.12 29.29
C SER A 377 -1.95 20.01 27.81
N ILE A 378 -1.25 21.06 27.34
CA ILE A 378 -0.69 21.11 26.00
C ILE A 378 0.77 21.54 26.08
N SER A 379 1.69 20.71 25.61
CA SER A 379 3.14 20.94 25.72
C SER A 379 3.85 20.69 24.40
N CYS A 380 4.80 21.54 24.08
CA CYS A 380 5.77 21.38 22.98
C CYS A 380 7.20 21.32 23.57
N ALA A 381 7.39 20.80 24.78
CA ALA A 381 8.67 20.78 25.48
C ALA A 381 9.77 20.03 24.73
N ALA A 382 9.43 18.98 23.94
CA ALA A 382 10.39 18.28 23.08
C ALA A 382 11.08 19.20 22.06
N LEU A 383 10.42 20.31 21.67
CA LEU A 383 11.05 21.32 20.80
C LEU A 383 12.21 22.05 21.44
N LEU A 384 12.27 22.17 22.77
CA LEU A 384 13.35 22.88 23.46
C LEU A 384 14.71 22.26 23.19
N ASP A 385 14.76 20.93 23.04
CA ASP A 385 15.98 20.20 22.69
C ASP A 385 16.18 20.07 21.17
N ASN A 386 15.22 20.54 20.35
CA ASN A 386 15.20 20.43 18.89
C ASN A 386 15.01 21.79 18.18
N MET A 387 15.31 22.91 18.85
CA MET A 387 15.11 24.27 18.33
C MET A 387 15.91 24.57 17.07
N ASP A 388 16.98 23.85 16.82
CA ASP A 388 17.79 23.94 15.58
C ASP A 388 17.05 23.42 14.37
N LYS A 389 16.20 22.41 14.53
CA LYS A 389 15.36 21.83 13.47
C LYS A 389 14.18 22.75 13.11
N LEU A 390 13.73 23.58 14.04
CA LEU A 390 12.58 24.46 13.84
C LEU A 390 12.95 25.68 13.00
N ALA A 391 12.11 26.03 12.02
CA ALA A 391 12.27 27.23 11.20
C ALA A 391 12.37 28.50 12.07
N GLN A 392 13.25 29.44 11.70
CA GLN A 392 13.59 30.60 12.52
C GLN A 392 12.35 31.46 12.88
N ASN A 393 11.40 31.57 11.98
CA ASN A 393 10.16 32.33 12.18
C ASN A 393 9.17 31.64 13.12
N LYS A 394 9.33 30.35 13.38
CA LYS A 394 8.48 29.56 14.30
C LYS A 394 9.05 29.45 15.71
N ARG A 395 10.36 29.65 15.89
CA ARG A 395 11.03 29.58 17.20
C ARG A 395 10.39 30.47 18.29
N PRO A 396 9.91 31.70 17.96
CA PRO A 396 9.23 32.54 18.95
C PRO A 396 7.87 31.99 19.43
N LEU A 397 7.30 30.99 18.78
CA LEU A 397 6.03 30.34 19.13
C LEU A 397 6.21 29.34 20.28
N VAL A 398 7.45 28.89 20.53
CA VAL A 398 7.78 27.91 21.56
C VAL A 398 8.00 28.68 22.89
N PRO A 399 7.15 28.49 23.93
CA PRO A 399 7.36 29.08 25.25
C PRO A 399 8.68 28.60 25.86
N ALA A 400 9.27 29.40 26.73
CA ALA A 400 10.57 29.10 27.37
C ALA A 400 10.55 27.80 28.22
N ASP A 401 9.40 27.40 28.69
CA ASP A 401 9.14 26.14 29.40
C ASP A 401 8.48 25.07 28.56
N GLY A 402 8.25 25.34 27.27
CA GLY A 402 7.58 24.42 26.35
C GLY A 402 6.09 24.17 26.62
N VAL A 403 5.45 24.99 27.47
CA VAL A 403 4.06 24.79 27.89
C VAL A 403 3.13 25.79 27.21
N LEU A 404 2.28 25.30 26.28
CA LEU A 404 1.24 26.09 25.62
C LEU A 404 -0.01 26.27 26.53
N LEU A 405 -0.37 25.20 27.25
CA LEU A 405 -1.44 25.20 28.25
C LEU A 405 -0.99 24.39 29.46
N PRO A 406 -0.87 24.98 30.66
CA PRO A 406 -0.59 24.23 31.87
C PRO A 406 -1.78 23.33 32.24
N GLU A 407 -1.56 22.40 33.16
CA GLU A 407 -2.64 21.52 33.65
C GLU A 407 -3.86 22.36 34.05
N THR A 408 -4.95 22.15 33.33
CA THR A 408 -6.19 22.92 33.47
C THR A 408 -7.35 21.98 33.66
N GLN A 409 -8.14 22.17 34.71
CA GLN A 409 -9.37 21.39 34.89
C GLN A 409 -10.46 21.89 33.95
N VAL A 410 -11.07 20.95 33.24
CA VAL A 410 -12.10 21.20 32.20
C VAL A 410 -13.33 20.38 32.50
N THR A 411 -14.50 21.02 32.43
CA THR A 411 -15.79 20.35 32.52
C THR A 411 -16.27 19.93 31.14
N PHE A 412 -16.81 18.75 31.02
CA PHE A 412 -17.33 18.20 29.73
C PHE A 412 -18.55 17.31 29.98
N SER A 413 -19.32 17.03 28.93
CA SER A 413 -20.48 16.15 28.98
C SER A 413 -20.05 14.67 28.81
N ALA A 414 -20.69 13.76 29.53
CA ALA A 414 -20.41 12.34 29.36
C ALA A 414 -20.59 11.92 27.90
N GLY A 415 -19.62 11.18 27.34
CA GLY A 415 -19.62 10.76 25.95
C GLY A 415 -18.90 11.72 24.99
N GLU A 416 -18.41 12.89 25.44
CA GLU A 416 -17.55 13.73 24.61
C GLU A 416 -16.18 13.06 24.41
N SER A 417 -15.61 13.24 23.22
CA SER A 417 -14.31 12.72 22.85
C SER A 417 -13.14 13.61 23.33
N ALA A 418 -11.93 13.05 23.30
CA ALA A 418 -10.70 13.83 23.55
C ALA A 418 -10.55 14.99 22.54
N PHE A 419 -11.01 14.81 21.29
CA PHE A 419 -11.03 15.86 20.27
C PHE A 419 -12.01 16.99 20.60
N ASP A 420 -13.25 16.66 21.01
CA ASP A 420 -14.25 17.68 21.36
C ASP A 420 -13.78 18.56 22.48
N VAL A 421 -13.16 17.97 23.49
CA VAL A 421 -12.59 18.71 24.63
C VAL A 421 -11.40 19.54 24.21
N LEU A 422 -10.46 19.01 23.37
CA LEU A 422 -9.33 19.79 22.84
C LEU A 422 -9.82 21.04 22.09
N ARG A 423 -10.75 20.84 21.15
CA ARG A 423 -11.31 21.92 20.33
C ARG A 423 -11.89 23.05 21.19
N ARG A 424 -12.62 22.69 22.26
CA ARG A 424 -13.18 23.64 23.19
C ARG A 424 -12.08 24.35 24.01
N VAL A 425 -11.11 23.63 24.54
CA VAL A 425 -9.98 24.14 25.31
C VAL A 425 -9.15 25.12 24.47
N CYS A 426 -8.81 24.77 23.23
CA CYS A 426 -8.05 25.65 22.33
C CYS A 426 -8.82 26.97 22.07
N ARG A 427 -10.12 26.87 21.76
CA ARG A 427 -10.98 28.04 21.54
C ARG A 427 -11.03 28.96 22.78
N ASP A 428 -11.24 28.40 23.97
CA ASP A 428 -11.47 29.16 25.19
C ASP A 428 -10.16 29.83 25.69
N ASN A 429 -9.00 29.23 25.38
CA ASN A 429 -7.68 29.77 25.66
C ASN A 429 -7.05 30.55 24.48
N LYS A 430 -7.77 30.76 23.38
CA LYS A 430 -7.31 31.47 22.17
C LYS A 430 -6.04 30.86 21.57
N LEU A 431 -5.87 29.56 21.70
CA LEU A 431 -4.84 28.81 21.02
C LEU A 431 -5.36 28.46 19.61
N HIS A 432 -4.57 28.77 18.60
CA HIS A 432 -4.85 28.30 17.26
C HIS A 432 -4.78 26.77 17.26
N MET A 433 -5.74 26.12 16.60
CA MET A 433 -5.75 24.67 16.44
C MET A 433 -6.29 24.39 15.03
N GLU A 434 -5.58 23.56 14.30
CA GLU A 434 -5.95 23.08 12.98
C GLU A 434 -6.01 21.57 12.98
N SER A 435 -7.03 21.02 12.32
CA SER A 435 -7.26 19.59 12.23
C SER A 435 -8.00 19.26 10.96
N SER A 436 -7.69 18.14 10.34
CA SER A 436 -8.45 17.51 9.26
C SER A 436 -9.17 16.27 9.78
N PHE A 437 -10.24 15.90 9.09
CA PHE A 437 -10.88 14.61 9.35
C PHE A 437 -10.24 13.59 8.41
N THR A 438 -9.74 12.50 8.98
CA THR A 438 -9.14 11.41 8.21
C THR A 438 -10.12 10.23 8.18
N PRO A 439 -10.79 10.01 7.05
CA PRO A 439 -11.78 8.93 6.91
C PRO A 439 -11.22 7.54 7.27
N LEU A 440 -9.97 7.29 6.91
CA LEU A 440 -9.24 6.04 7.20
C LEU A 440 -9.28 5.67 8.70
N TYR A 441 -9.12 6.65 9.57
CA TYR A 441 -9.12 6.43 11.02
C TYR A 441 -10.46 6.76 11.67
N ASN A 442 -11.45 7.15 10.86
CA ASN A 442 -12.74 7.70 11.30
C ASN A 442 -12.54 8.70 12.46
N SER A 443 -11.55 9.56 12.34
CA SER A 443 -11.12 10.44 13.42
C SER A 443 -10.54 11.75 12.91
N ALA A 444 -10.53 12.75 13.80
CA ALA A 444 -9.79 13.98 13.58
C ALA A 444 -8.28 13.73 13.74
N TYR A 445 -7.52 14.26 12.79
CA TYR A 445 -6.06 14.37 12.84
C TYR A 445 -5.68 15.79 13.22
N ILE A 446 -4.79 15.96 14.20
CA ILE A 446 -4.38 17.28 14.70
C ILE A 446 -3.14 17.73 13.93
N GLU A 447 -3.33 18.63 12.98
CA GLU A 447 -2.26 19.19 12.15
C GLU A 447 -1.40 20.19 12.90
N GLY A 448 -2.01 21.02 13.77
CA GLY A 448 -1.28 22.05 14.50
C GLY A 448 -2.00 22.56 15.74
N ILE A 449 -1.22 22.92 16.79
CA ILE A 449 -1.68 23.65 17.97
C ILE A 449 -0.69 24.80 18.24
N GLY A 450 -1.21 26.01 18.50
CA GLY A 450 -0.39 27.18 18.77
C GLY A 450 0.47 27.64 17.60
N ASN A 451 0.04 27.36 16.36
CA ASN A 451 0.77 27.56 15.10
C ASN A 451 2.07 26.73 14.98
N LEU A 452 2.22 25.70 15.80
CA LEU A 452 3.23 24.64 15.64
C LEU A 452 2.55 23.44 14.97
N TYR A 453 3.04 23.11 13.77
CA TYR A 453 2.44 22.09 12.90
C TYR A 453 3.29 20.82 12.87
N GLU A 454 2.68 19.75 12.43
CA GLU A 454 3.42 18.55 12.06
C GLU A 454 4.54 18.90 11.07
N PHE A 455 5.63 18.14 11.11
CA PHE A 455 6.83 18.31 10.28
C PHE A 455 7.60 19.64 10.50
N ASP A 456 7.17 20.53 11.36
CA ASP A 456 7.89 21.78 11.64
C ASP A 456 9.30 21.56 12.20
N ALA A 457 9.54 20.45 12.89
CA ALA A 457 10.83 20.05 13.44
C ALA A 457 11.40 18.78 12.81
N GLY A 458 11.04 18.50 11.56
CA GLY A 458 11.48 17.32 10.81
C GLY A 458 10.36 16.31 10.56
N SER A 459 10.61 15.35 9.67
CA SER A 459 9.61 14.38 9.17
C SER A 459 9.01 13.46 10.22
N LEU A 460 9.59 13.39 11.43
CA LEU A 460 9.11 12.57 12.54
C LEU A 460 8.41 13.41 13.62
N SER A 461 8.13 14.69 13.34
CA SER A 461 7.56 15.60 14.33
C SER A 461 6.06 15.82 14.09
N GLY A 462 5.31 15.94 15.20
CA GLY A 462 3.87 16.17 15.16
C GLY A 462 3.21 16.13 16.53
N TRP A 463 1.89 16.20 16.57
CA TRP A 463 1.10 16.19 17.80
C TRP A 463 0.60 14.80 18.14
N MET A 464 0.78 14.41 19.40
CA MET A 464 0.25 13.17 19.98
C MET A 464 -0.60 13.48 21.21
N TYR A 465 -1.49 12.55 21.57
CA TYR A 465 -2.26 12.66 22.81
C TYR A 465 -2.06 11.43 23.69
N ALA A 466 -2.05 11.65 24.98
CA ALA A 466 -2.05 10.60 25.99
C ALA A 466 -3.19 10.83 26.98
N VAL A 467 -3.79 9.75 27.46
CA VAL A 467 -4.79 9.79 28.54
C VAL A 467 -4.35 8.84 29.66
N ASN A 468 -4.20 9.40 30.86
CA ASN A 468 -3.71 8.66 32.03
C ASN A 468 -2.37 7.94 31.74
N ASP A 469 -1.42 8.69 31.15
CA ASP A 469 -0.08 8.25 30.72
C ASP A 469 -0.05 7.13 29.66
N TRP A 470 -1.18 6.79 29.08
CA TRP A 470 -1.25 5.89 27.95
C TRP A 470 -1.47 6.67 26.66
N PHE A 471 -0.69 6.37 25.64
CA PHE A 471 -0.86 6.88 24.28
C PHE A 471 -1.79 5.93 23.53
N PRO A 472 -3.06 6.30 23.26
CA PRO A 472 -3.97 5.46 22.51
C PRO A 472 -3.47 5.24 21.08
N ASN A 473 -3.57 4.02 20.60
CA ASN A 473 -3.25 3.64 19.22
C ASN A 473 -4.40 3.86 18.24
N TYR A 474 -5.33 4.75 18.57
CA TYR A 474 -6.43 5.16 17.71
C TYR A 474 -6.70 6.67 17.85
N GLY A 475 -7.42 7.24 16.87
CA GLY A 475 -7.62 8.68 16.77
C GLY A 475 -8.42 9.30 17.92
N CYS A 476 -8.09 10.53 18.24
CA CYS A 476 -8.61 11.26 19.41
C CYS A 476 -10.13 11.51 19.38
N TYR A 477 -10.77 11.47 18.23
CA TYR A 477 -12.21 11.62 18.09
C TYR A 477 -12.96 10.33 18.49
N ARG A 478 -12.25 9.18 18.48
CA ARG A 478 -12.78 7.87 18.90
C ARG A 478 -12.53 7.58 20.38
N TYR A 479 -11.76 8.42 21.10
CA TYR A 479 -11.53 8.27 22.55
C TYR A 479 -12.57 9.04 23.33
N GLN A 480 -13.53 8.32 23.94
CA GLN A 480 -14.51 8.93 24.85
C GLN A 480 -13.91 9.10 26.24
N LEU A 481 -13.81 10.35 26.70
CA LEU A 481 -13.24 10.69 28.00
C LEU A 481 -14.13 10.23 29.16
N GLN A 482 -13.46 9.83 30.24
CA GLN A 482 -14.09 9.45 31.49
C GLN A 482 -13.88 10.52 32.56
N ASN A 483 -14.76 10.53 33.57
CA ASN A 483 -14.63 11.48 34.68
C ASN A 483 -13.31 11.27 35.44
N GLY A 484 -12.51 12.32 35.52
CA GLY A 484 -11.22 12.32 36.21
C GLY A 484 -10.02 12.04 35.31
N ASP A 485 -10.21 11.85 33.99
CA ASP A 485 -9.10 11.63 33.06
C ASP A 485 -8.09 12.77 33.05
N VAL A 486 -6.82 12.41 32.86
CA VAL A 486 -5.70 13.35 32.67
C VAL A 486 -5.28 13.24 31.19
N VAL A 487 -5.55 14.28 30.42
CA VAL A 487 -5.28 14.35 28.97
C VAL A 487 -4.07 15.23 28.73
N ARG A 488 -3.06 14.70 28.08
CA ARG A 488 -1.86 15.43 27.68
C ARG A 488 -1.75 15.46 26.16
N TRP A 489 -1.67 16.66 25.60
CA TRP A 489 -1.29 16.88 24.21
C TRP A 489 0.17 17.26 24.17
N VAL A 490 0.97 16.49 23.44
CA VAL A 490 2.42 16.65 23.39
C VAL A 490 2.91 16.73 21.97
N TYR A 491 3.82 17.67 21.71
CA TYR A 491 4.53 17.73 20.45
C TYR A 491 5.75 16.82 20.54
N THR A 492 5.87 15.87 19.63
CA THR A 492 7.03 14.98 19.48
C THR A 492 7.92 15.42 18.34
N CYS A 493 9.22 15.14 18.42
CA CYS A 493 10.19 15.32 17.34
C CYS A 493 10.75 13.98 16.83
N ASP A 494 10.25 12.84 17.36
CA ASP A 494 10.77 11.50 17.07
C ASP A 494 9.67 10.42 17.22
N LEU A 495 8.54 10.62 16.52
CA LEU A 495 7.38 9.68 16.49
C LEU A 495 6.99 9.16 17.89
N GLY A 496 7.05 10.02 18.90
CA GLY A 496 6.63 9.71 20.26
C GLY A 496 7.72 9.16 21.18
N GLN A 497 8.90 8.77 20.68
CA GLN A 497 9.97 8.21 21.53
C GLN A 497 10.44 9.22 22.56
N ASP A 498 10.58 10.48 22.18
CA ASP A 498 11.02 11.61 23.02
C ASP A 498 9.97 12.06 24.06
N VAL A 499 8.73 11.60 23.94
CA VAL A 499 7.62 11.95 24.87
C VAL A 499 7.04 10.73 25.61
N GLY A 500 7.65 9.55 25.44
CA GLY A 500 7.25 8.30 26.12
C GLY A 500 6.06 7.58 25.46
N GLY A 501 5.75 7.92 24.22
CA GLY A 501 4.68 7.32 23.41
C GLY A 501 5.22 6.62 22.17
N ALA A 502 6.37 5.94 22.28
CA ALA A 502 6.93 5.21 21.16
C ALA A 502 5.89 4.27 20.54
N ILE A 503 5.66 4.43 19.24
CA ILE A 503 4.94 3.42 18.44
C ILE A 503 5.94 2.27 18.31
N THR A 504 5.70 1.18 19.01
CA THR A 504 6.48 -0.07 18.83
C THR A 504 5.98 -0.73 17.56
N ASP A 505 6.89 -0.91 16.58
CA ASP A 505 6.67 -1.70 15.37
C ASP A 505 6.24 -3.14 15.69
#